data_a42cd9caf8cebfff7efddeed26d632b4
#
_entry.id   a42cd9caf8cebfff7efddeed26d632b4
#
_cell.length_a   1.000
_cell.length_b   1.000
_cell.length_c   1.000
_cell.angle_alpha   90.00
_cell.angle_beta   90.00
_cell.angle_gamma   90.00
#
_symmetry.space_group_name_H-M   'P 1'
#
loop_
_entity.id
_entity.type
_entity.pdbx_description
1 polymer ?
#
loop_
_entity_poly.entity_id
_entity_poly.type
_entity_poly.pdbx_seq_one_letter_code
_entity_poly.pdbx_strand_id
1 'polypeptide(L)'
;MKISLTKLFAQDGKSEKYEIPLTSETFSIGGQDYRVIEKHPVILGLTHEGNRVITITGSADLTMEIPCARCLTPVATPFQLKFDLQIDLNLSEEEREEKEEDSSFVEGDELDVEELVRNELIVQWPIRS
;
A
#
# COMPACT_ATOMS: atom_id res chain seq x y z
N MET A 1 -1.96 -10.55 -0.52
CA MET A 1 -3.40 -10.55 -0.22
C MET A 1 -4.12 -9.56 -1.10
N LYS A 2 -5.17 -10.01 -1.77
CA LYS A 2 -5.87 -9.18 -2.76
C LYS A 2 -7.34 -9.02 -2.38
N ILE A 3 -7.86 -7.83 -2.63
CA ILE A 3 -9.27 -7.49 -2.41
C ILE A 3 -9.93 -7.30 -3.77
N SER A 4 -11.07 -7.99 -3.98
CA SER A 4 -11.84 -7.80 -5.21
C SER A 4 -12.60 -6.49 -5.14
N LEU A 5 -12.48 -5.68 -6.19
CA LEU A 5 -13.15 -4.39 -6.31
C LEU A 5 -14.48 -4.48 -7.06
N THR A 6 -14.82 -5.68 -7.54
CA THR A 6 -16.02 -5.88 -8.35
C THR A 6 -17.28 -5.41 -7.66
N LYS A 7 -17.43 -5.75 -6.37
CA LYS A 7 -18.61 -5.34 -5.61
C LYS A 7 -18.66 -3.83 -5.41
N LEU A 8 -17.51 -3.20 -5.29
CA LEU A 8 -17.41 -1.76 -5.12
C LEU A 8 -17.88 -1.03 -6.37
N PHE A 9 -17.53 -1.56 -7.54
CA PHE A 9 -17.95 -0.97 -8.82
C PHE A 9 -19.43 -1.14 -9.13
N ALA A 10 -20.11 -2.03 -8.42
CA ALA A 10 -21.54 -2.28 -8.66
C ALA A 10 -22.43 -1.08 -8.32
N GLN A 11 -21.98 -0.20 -7.45
CA GLN A 11 -22.73 0.99 -7.03
C GLN A 11 -21.83 2.21 -6.94
N ASP A 12 -22.28 3.31 -7.49
CA ASP A 12 -21.60 4.60 -7.34
C ASP A 12 -21.75 5.10 -5.91
N GLY A 13 -20.69 5.64 -5.37
CA GLY A 13 -20.70 6.16 -4.00
C GLY A 13 -20.62 5.11 -2.92
N LYS A 14 -20.44 3.85 -3.29
CA LYS A 14 -20.34 2.77 -2.31
C LYS A 14 -18.98 2.82 -1.58
N SER A 15 -19.04 2.71 -0.26
CA SER A 15 -17.86 2.65 0.59
C SER A 15 -17.77 1.31 1.30
N GLU A 16 -16.57 0.75 1.35
CA GLU A 16 -16.30 -0.47 2.08
C GLU A 16 -15.08 -0.27 2.98
N LYS A 17 -15.14 -0.82 4.17
CA LYS A 17 -14.03 -0.76 5.11
C LYS A 17 -13.50 -2.17 5.35
N TYR A 18 -12.20 -2.31 5.31
CA TYR A 18 -11.54 -3.60 5.47
C TYR A 18 -10.50 -3.53 6.59
N GLU A 19 -10.46 -4.57 7.38
CA GLU A 19 -9.40 -4.78 8.35
C GLU A 19 -8.67 -6.05 7.91
N ILE A 20 -7.43 -5.91 7.47
CA ILE A 20 -6.69 -6.99 6.84
C ILE A 20 -5.44 -7.28 7.64
N PRO A 21 -5.29 -8.51 8.17
CA PRO A 21 -4.06 -8.85 8.89
C PRO A 21 -2.88 -8.86 7.92
N LEU A 22 -1.80 -8.20 8.33
CA LEU A 22 -0.57 -8.16 7.55
C LEU A 22 0.17 -9.48 7.78
N THR A 23 0.30 -10.29 6.75
CA THR A 23 0.88 -11.61 6.84
C THR A 23 2.33 -11.68 6.34
N SER A 24 2.80 -10.66 5.65
CA SER A 24 4.15 -10.64 5.12
C SER A 24 5.18 -10.56 6.23
N GLU A 25 6.17 -11.43 6.19
CA GLU A 25 7.26 -11.44 7.16
C GLU A 25 8.43 -10.57 6.72
N THR A 26 8.51 -10.27 5.44
CA THR A 26 9.56 -9.43 4.86
C THR A 26 8.97 -8.55 3.76
N PHE A 27 9.63 -7.42 3.51
CA PHE A 27 9.33 -6.58 2.36
C PHE A 27 10.63 -6.28 1.62
N SER A 28 10.58 -6.34 0.28
CA SER A 28 11.71 -5.98 -0.57
C SER A 28 11.68 -4.50 -0.87
N ILE A 29 12.70 -3.79 -0.43
CA ILE A 29 12.84 -2.35 -0.66
C ILE A 29 14.21 -2.11 -1.29
N GLY A 30 14.21 -1.53 -2.49
CA GLY A 30 15.45 -1.21 -3.17
C GLY A 30 16.35 -2.41 -3.50
N GLY A 31 15.72 -3.58 -3.73
CA GLY A 31 16.45 -4.79 -4.06
C GLY A 31 16.97 -5.56 -2.87
N GLN A 32 16.60 -5.17 -1.66
CA GLN A 32 17.00 -5.84 -0.44
C GLN A 32 15.79 -6.18 0.41
N ASP A 33 15.79 -7.37 1.03
CA ASP A 33 14.69 -7.80 1.90
C ASP A 33 14.93 -7.31 3.32
N TYR A 34 13.88 -6.75 3.91
CA TYR A 34 13.89 -6.30 5.30
C TYR A 34 12.83 -7.03 6.08
N ARG A 35 13.17 -7.43 7.29
CA ARG A 35 12.29 -8.22 8.13
C ARG A 35 11.28 -7.34 8.84
N VAL A 36 10.02 -7.82 8.91
CA VAL A 36 8.96 -7.19 9.70
C VAL A 36 9.01 -7.78 11.11
N ILE A 37 9.30 -6.96 12.11
CA ILE A 37 9.42 -7.40 13.49
C ILE A 37 8.06 -7.39 14.18
N GLU A 38 7.28 -6.35 13.94
CA GLU A 38 5.97 -6.17 14.54
C GLU A 38 4.97 -5.75 13.48
N LYS A 39 3.78 -6.35 13.50
CA LYS A 39 2.73 -6.10 12.52
C LYS A 39 1.41 -5.87 13.19
N HIS A 40 0.66 -4.91 12.67
CA HIS A 40 -0.71 -4.65 13.08
C HIS A 40 -1.62 -4.77 11.85
N PRO A 41 -2.92 -5.03 12.03
CA PRO A 41 -3.83 -5.10 10.90
C PRO A 41 -3.85 -3.81 10.08
N VAL A 42 -3.96 -3.96 8.76
CA VAL A 42 -4.10 -2.83 7.85
C VAL A 42 -5.57 -2.44 7.80
N ILE A 43 -5.86 -1.19 8.07
CA ILE A 43 -7.22 -0.66 8.00
C ILE A 43 -7.35 0.10 6.70
N LEU A 44 -8.26 -0.33 5.84
CA LEU A 44 -8.48 0.31 4.54
C LEU A 44 -9.93 0.72 4.37
N GLY A 45 -10.14 1.94 3.89
CA GLY A 45 -11.42 2.40 3.45
C GLY A 45 -11.38 2.61 1.94
N LEU A 46 -12.29 1.98 1.21
CA LEU A 46 -12.39 2.11 -0.24
C LEU A 46 -13.73 2.72 -0.59
N THR A 47 -13.72 3.78 -1.38
CA THR A 47 -14.93 4.46 -1.82
C THR A 47 -14.94 4.55 -3.34
N HIS A 48 -16.02 4.08 -3.95
CA HIS A 48 -16.22 4.20 -5.39
C HIS A 48 -16.89 5.53 -5.68
N GLU A 49 -16.12 6.46 -6.23
CA GLU A 49 -16.60 7.82 -6.51
C GLU A 49 -17.46 7.92 -7.78
N GLY A 50 -17.62 6.81 -8.50
CA GLY A 50 -18.29 6.77 -9.79
C GLY A 50 -17.26 6.75 -10.92
N ASN A 51 -17.68 6.30 -12.11
CA ASN A 51 -16.83 6.23 -13.30
C ASN A 51 -15.51 5.49 -13.09
N ARG A 52 -15.52 4.44 -12.26
CA ARG A 52 -14.36 3.61 -11.93
C ARG A 52 -13.23 4.38 -11.24
N VAL A 53 -13.57 5.47 -10.56
CA VAL A 53 -12.63 6.19 -9.72
C VAL A 53 -12.78 5.72 -8.28
N ILE A 54 -11.68 5.33 -7.66
CA ILE A 54 -11.67 4.81 -6.30
C ILE A 54 -10.81 5.69 -5.41
N THR A 55 -11.35 6.06 -4.25
CA THR A 55 -10.59 6.73 -3.20
C THR A 55 -10.18 5.70 -2.17
N ILE A 56 -8.89 5.63 -1.86
CA ILE A 56 -8.33 4.70 -0.89
C ILE A 56 -7.83 5.51 0.31
N THR A 57 -8.40 5.21 1.47
CA THR A 57 -7.96 5.81 2.72
C THR A 57 -7.66 4.70 3.72
N GLY A 58 -6.90 5.00 4.74
CA GLY A 58 -6.63 4.01 5.77
C GLY A 58 -5.30 4.22 6.45
N SER A 59 -4.89 3.22 7.20
CA SER A 59 -3.63 3.26 7.94
C SER A 59 -3.09 1.86 8.19
N ALA A 60 -1.78 1.79 8.41
CA ALA A 60 -1.11 0.54 8.78
C ALA A 60 0.08 0.89 9.69
N ASP A 61 0.22 0.16 10.76
CA ASP A 61 1.35 0.31 11.67
C ASP A 61 2.17 -0.96 11.63
N LEU A 62 3.47 -0.81 11.45
CA LEU A 62 4.39 -1.95 11.50
C LEU A 62 5.77 -1.47 11.90
N THR A 63 6.59 -2.41 12.39
CA THR A 63 7.97 -2.13 12.75
C THR A 63 8.87 -3.01 11.91
N MET A 64 9.85 -2.39 11.25
CA MET A 64 10.81 -3.07 10.40
C MET A 64 12.17 -3.09 11.05
N GLU A 65 12.92 -4.17 10.78
CA GLU A 65 14.31 -4.26 11.19
C GLU A 65 15.19 -3.68 10.08
N ILE A 66 15.82 -2.55 10.38
CA ILE A 66 16.66 -1.85 9.40
C ILE A 66 18.08 -1.77 9.96
N PRO A 67 19.11 -2.21 9.21
CA PRO A 67 20.47 -2.09 9.67
C PRO A 67 20.89 -0.62 9.80
N CYS A 68 21.57 -0.31 10.91
CA CYS A 68 22.12 1.01 11.14
C CYS A 68 23.19 1.30 10.07
N ALA A 69 23.20 2.51 9.52
CA ALA A 69 24.13 2.88 8.46
C ALA A 69 25.59 2.88 8.92
N ARG A 70 25.83 3.05 10.22
CA ARG A 70 27.19 3.11 10.75
C ARG A 70 27.72 1.77 11.24
N CYS A 71 26.92 1.04 11.98
CA CYS A 71 27.39 -0.17 12.64
C CYS A 71 26.74 -1.45 12.09
N LEU A 72 25.86 -1.33 11.14
CA LEU A 72 25.11 -2.43 10.53
C LEU A 72 24.32 -3.26 11.53
N THR A 73 24.13 -2.74 12.73
CA THR A 73 23.31 -3.39 13.75
C THR A 73 21.85 -3.22 13.43
N PRO A 74 21.04 -4.31 13.48
CA PRO A 74 19.61 -4.17 13.22
C PRO A 74 18.94 -3.27 14.25
N VAL A 75 18.13 -2.35 13.76
CA VAL A 75 17.39 -1.41 14.59
C VAL A 75 15.91 -1.52 14.28
N ALA A 76 15.09 -1.67 15.34
CA ALA A 76 13.64 -1.69 15.19
C ALA A 76 13.17 -0.27 14.84
N THR A 77 12.58 -0.12 13.65
CA THR A 77 12.13 1.17 13.14
C THR A 77 10.62 1.13 12.94
N PRO A 78 9.85 1.87 13.74
CA PRO A 78 8.40 1.88 13.58
C PRO A 78 7.97 2.76 12.40
N PHE A 79 6.95 2.29 11.69
CA PHE A 79 6.34 3.02 10.60
C PHE A 79 4.85 3.19 10.87
N GLN A 80 4.37 4.40 10.72
CA GLN A 80 2.94 4.69 10.74
C GLN A 80 2.55 5.11 9.34
N LEU A 81 1.94 4.20 8.61
CA LEU A 81 1.56 4.43 7.23
C LEU A 81 0.14 4.98 7.17
N LYS A 82 -0.06 5.97 6.33
CA LYS A 82 -1.37 6.52 6.08
C LYS A 82 -1.63 6.50 4.59
N PHE A 83 -2.81 6.03 4.22
CA PHE A 83 -3.22 5.94 2.83
C PHE A 83 -4.27 7.00 2.56
N ASP A 84 -4.03 7.82 1.55
CA ASP A 84 -4.96 8.85 1.11
C ASP A 84 -4.67 9.13 -0.35
N LEU A 85 -5.25 8.31 -1.21
CA LEU A 85 -5.00 8.39 -2.64
C LEU A 85 -6.26 8.10 -3.43
N GLN A 86 -6.28 8.58 -4.67
CA GLN A 86 -7.39 8.36 -5.57
C GLN A 86 -6.85 7.78 -6.88
N ILE A 87 -7.51 6.74 -7.37
CA ILE A 87 -7.08 6.05 -8.58
C ILE A 87 -8.22 6.08 -9.60
N ASP A 88 -7.90 6.50 -10.83
CA ASP A 88 -8.81 6.45 -11.95
C ASP A 88 -8.51 5.21 -12.79
N LEU A 89 -9.40 4.22 -12.73
CA LEU A 89 -9.23 2.96 -13.44
C LEU A 89 -9.71 3.03 -14.90
N ASN A 90 -10.18 4.18 -15.36
CA ASN A 90 -10.48 4.40 -16.77
C ASN A 90 -9.22 4.67 -17.58
N LEU A 91 -8.14 5.05 -16.93
CA LEU A 91 -6.87 5.29 -17.58
C LEU A 91 -6.16 3.98 -17.87
N SER A 92 -5.51 3.89 -19.03
CA SER A 92 -4.65 2.76 -19.34
C SER A 92 -3.39 2.83 -18.48
N GLU A 93 -2.62 1.74 -18.43
CA GLU A 93 -1.36 1.73 -17.68
C GLU A 93 -0.41 2.80 -18.19
N GLU A 94 -0.34 3.00 -19.50
CA GLU A 94 0.50 4.04 -20.12
C GLU A 94 0.07 5.44 -19.67
N GLU A 95 -1.23 5.70 -19.64
CA GLU A 95 -1.75 6.99 -19.21
C GLU A 95 -1.47 7.25 -17.73
N ARG A 96 -1.54 6.22 -16.91
CA ARG A 96 -1.22 6.34 -15.50
C ARG A 96 0.26 6.62 -15.26
N GLU A 97 1.13 6.01 -16.05
CA GLU A 97 2.56 6.27 -15.99
C GLU A 97 2.88 7.71 -16.39
N GLU A 98 2.22 8.23 -17.42
CA GLU A 98 2.40 9.61 -17.86
C GLU A 98 1.99 10.61 -16.79
N LYS A 99 0.99 10.27 -15.99
CA LYS A 99 0.52 11.12 -14.90
C LYS A 99 1.27 10.88 -13.59
N GLU A 100 2.26 10.02 -13.63
CA GLU A 100 3.06 9.64 -12.46
C GLU A 100 2.21 9.00 -11.35
N GLU A 101 1.06 8.40 -11.69
CA GLU A 101 0.26 7.66 -10.74
C GLU A 101 0.84 6.26 -10.57
N ASP A 102 1.28 5.95 -9.37
CA ASP A 102 1.73 4.61 -9.05
C ASP A 102 0.54 3.77 -8.64
N SER A 103 0.13 2.86 -9.51
CA SER A 103 -1.00 1.97 -9.28
C SER A 103 -0.63 0.51 -9.46
N SER A 104 0.66 0.17 -9.25
CA SER A 104 1.13 -1.20 -9.35
C SER A 104 0.43 -2.16 -8.40
N PHE A 105 -0.17 -1.64 -7.33
CA PHE A 105 -0.95 -2.41 -6.37
C PHE A 105 -2.37 -2.73 -6.85
N VAL A 106 -2.78 -2.21 -8.01
CA VAL A 106 -4.08 -2.53 -8.62
C VAL A 106 -3.85 -3.26 -9.92
N GLU A 107 -4.42 -4.45 -10.03
CA GLU A 107 -4.36 -5.25 -11.26
C GLU A 107 -5.78 -5.68 -11.62
N GLY A 108 -6.30 -5.18 -12.73
CA GLY A 108 -7.68 -5.42 -13.13
C GLY A 108 -8.65 -4.89 -12.09
N ASP A 109 -9.47 -5.75 -11.54
CA ASP A 109 -10.46 -5.41 -10.51
C ASP A 109 -10.01 -5.85 -9.12
N GLU A 110 -8.71 -6.08 -8.93
CA GLU A 110 -8.16 -6.51 -7.64
C GLU A 110 -7.14 -5.53 -7.10
N LEU A 111 -7.21 -5.31 -5.79
CA LEU A 111 -6.26 -4.47 -5.07
C LEU A 111 -5.31 -5.36 -4.28
N ASP A 112 -4.01 -5.22 -4.52
CA ASP A 112 -2.98 -5.94 -3.77
C ASP A 112 -2.57 -5.11 -2.57
N VAL A 113 -2.99 -5.55 -1.39
CA VAL A 113 -2.76 -4.83 -0.14
C VAL A 113 -1.27 -4.79 0.22
N GLU A 114 -0.55 -5.88 -0.01
CA GLU A 114 0.88 -5.93 0.29
C GLU A 114 1.68 -4.94 -0.56
N GLU A 115 1.35 -4.83 -1.86
CA GLU A 115 1.98 -3.85 -2.73
C GLU A 115 1.67 -2.42 -2.30
N LEU A 116 0.43 -2.17 -1.87
CA LEU A 116 0.03 -0.86 -1.36
C LEU A 116 0.86 -0.47 -0.14
N VAL A 117 1.02 -1.40 0.80
CA VAL A 117 1.83 -1.20 2.00
C VAL A 117 3.29 -0.96 1.62
N ARG A 118 3.82 -1.79 0.71
CA ARG A 118 5.21 -1.65 0.25
C ARG A 118 5.47 -0.30 -0.40
N ASN A 119 4.56 0.15 -1.25
CA ASN A 119 4.70 1.45 -1.91
C ASN A 119 4.74 2.59 -0.89
N GLU A 120 3.92 2.51 0.14
CA GLU A 120 3.91 3.53 1.18
C GLU A 120 5.17 3.46 2.04
N LEU A 121 5.67 2.26 2.30
CA LEU A 121 6.95 2.07 2.99
C LEU A 121 8.10 2.73 2.22
N ILE A 122 8.12 2.57 0.90
CA ILE A 122 9.15 3.17 0.06
C ILE A 122 9.13 4.69 0.19
N VAL A 123 7.94 5.29 0.22
CA VAL A 123 7.80 6.74 0.36
C VAL A 123 8.35 7.23 1.70
N GLN A 124 8.12 6.48 2.77
CA GLN A 124 8.56 6.85 4.11
C GLN A 124 9.92 6.27 4.49
N TRP A 125 10.52 5.46 3.63
CA TRP A 125 11.77 4.79 3.94
C TRP A 125 12.87 5.80 4.22
N PRO A 126 13.60 5.66 5.34
CA PRO A 126 14.68 6.59 5.64
C PRO A 126 15.83 6.40 4.64
N ILE A 127 16.05 7.41 3.81
CA ILE A 127 17.16 7.40 2.87
C ILE A 127 18.38 7.92 3.60
N ARG A 128 19.33 7.05 3.79
CA ARG A 128 20.57 7.39 4.45
C ARG A 128 21.71 7.15 3.49
N SER A 129 22.44 8.13 3.29
CA SER A 129 23.70 8.04 2.55
C SER A 129 24.86 7.84 3.50
#